data_920fd87ef088547a3da8cf8df0eff0f3
#
_entry.id   920fd87ef088547a3da8cf8df0eff0f3
#
_cell.length_a   1.000
_cell.length_b   1.000
_cell.length_c   1.000
_cell.angle_alpha   90.00
_cell.angle_beta   90.00
_cell.angle_gamma   90.00
#
_symmetry.space_group_name_H-M   'P 1'
#
loop_
_entity.id
_entity.type
_entity.pdbx_description
1 polymer ?
#
loop_
_entity_poly.entity_id
_entity_poly.type
_entity_poly.pdbx_seq_one_letter_code
_entity_poly.pdbx_strand_id
1 'polypeptide(L)'
;ARMRPLGIPVLMDRCHQARVRNALEPEWEARFEAKSYGFRPGRGCHDAIEAIYETCKSKTAARLWVLDADLAAAFDRIDHETLMEAIGLFPAREMVRKWLQAGVFEAGRGFAPTEEGTPQGGVISPLLLNVALHGLETVAGARYRTTGPKAGRSYPDSPVVVRYADDLVVLCHTHRQAVLVKERLARWLGGRGLSFNEDKTRIVHVAEGFDFLGFNVRRYGSKLLIKPSKAAVQRIRSRLAFEMRRLRGANAKAVIAALNPVIRGWAAYYRPVVSSKVFEDLDTHVWRLTYKWATHSHQNKPKSWIIPRYYGQFNKFRNDRWVFGDLESGAYLVMFRWTEIKRHVMVKGWASPDDPFLAEYWAHRRRR
;
A
#
# COMPACT_ATOMS: atom_id res chain seq x y z
N ALA A 1 5.65 -18.96 4.95
CA ALA A 1 6.06 -17.55 5.06
C ALA A 1 7.12 -17.49 6.16
N ARG A 2 8.30 -16.95 5.85
CA ARG A 2 9.39 -16.75 6.83
C ARG A 2 8.90 -15.69 7.83
N MET A 3 8.81 -16.05 9.11
CA MET A 3 8.50 -15.08 10.17
C MET A 3 9.68 -14.11 10.28
N ARG A 4 9.38 -12.80 10.25
CA ARG A 4 10.38 -11.77 10.51
C ARG A 4 10.31 -11.39 11.99
N PRO A 5 11.43 -11.31 12.72
CA PRO A 5 11.42 -10.86 14.08
C PRO A 5 10.96 -9.40 14.13
N LEU A 6 10.06 -9.06 15.05
CA LEU A 6 9.60 -7.70 15.29
C LEU A 6 10.33 -7.16 16.51
N GLY A 7 11.25 -6.22 16.30
CA GLY A 7 11.95 -5.52 17.39
C GLY A 7 11.08 -4.40 17.94
N ILE A 8 10.53 -4.56 19.13
CA ILE A 8 9.71 -3.53 19.79
C ILE A 8 10.60 -2.75 20.77
N PRO A 9 10.94 -1.47 20.48
CA PRO A 9 11.67 -0.64 21.42
C PRO A 9 10.90 -0.43 22.72
N VAL A 10 11.60 -0.22 23.82
CA VAL A 10 10.99 0.13 25.12
C VAL A 10 10.22 1.45 25.00
N LEU A 11 9.24 1.66 25.86
CA LEU A 11 8.34 2.82 25.76
C LEU A 11 9.08 4.15 25.75
N MET A 12 10.14 4.30 26.56
CA MET A 12 10.97 5.51 26.59
C MET A 12 11.62 5.79 25.23
N ASP A 13 12.24 4.77 24.61
CA ASP A 13 12.85 4.91 23.30
C ASP A 13 11.82 5.25 22.22
N ARG A 14 10.63 4.67 22.28
CA ARG A 14 9.54 5.02 21.33
C ARG A 14 9.15 6.49 21.45
N CYS A 15 9.08 7.04 22.67
CA CYS A 15 8.82 8.45 22.89
C CYS A 15 9.94 9.34 22.33
N HIS A 16 11.19 8.98 22.60
CA HIS A 16 12.35 9.72 22.07
C HIS A 16 12.44 9.62 20.56
N GLN A 17 12.24 8.43 19.96
CA GLN A 17 12.18 8.25 18.52
C GLN A 17 11.07 9.08 17.88
N ALA A 18 9.89 9.19 18.50
CA ALA A 18 8.81 10.03 18.02
C ALA A 18 9.20 11.52 18.01
N ARG A 19 9.86 12.01 19.05
CA ARG A 19 10.35 13.40 19.12
C ARG A 19 11.39 13.68 18.02
N VAL A 20 12.38 12.79 17.89
CA VAL A 20 13.43 12.93 16.88
C VAL A 20 12.84 12.85 15.48
N ARG A 21 11.91 11.92 15.23
CA ARG A 21 11.19 11.84 13.95
C ARG A 21 10.45 13.15 13.65
N ASN A 22 9.70 13.69 14.60
CA ASN A 22 8.95 14.93 14.41
C ASN A 22 9.84 16.15 14.11
N ALA A 23 11.09 16.13 14.55
CA ALA A 23 12.07 17.17 14.22
C ALA A 23 12.74 16.95 12.86
N LEU A 24 13.03 15.70 12.49
CA LEU A 24 13.75 15.34 11.26
C LEU A 24 12.81 15.28 10.04
N GLU A 25 11.57 14.82 10.23
CA GLU A 25 10.61 14.55 9.14
C GLU A 25 10.30 15.79 8.28
N PRO A 26 10.03 17.01 8.84
CA PRO A 26 9.75 18.20 8.02
C PRO A 26 10.92 18.59 7.11
N GLU A 27 12.16 18.49 7.60
CA GLU A 27 13.36 18.78 6.81
C GLU A 27 13.48 17.83 5.61
N TRP A 28 13.25 16.54 5.83
CA TRP A 28 13.32 15.54 4.78
C TRP A 28 12.11 15.56 3.84
N GLU A 29 10.92 15.90 4.34
CA GLU A 29 9.73 16.07 3.48
C GLU A 29 9.94 17.17 2.42
N ALA A 30 10.71 18.21 2.72
CA ALA A 30 11.08 19.23 1.75
C ALA A 30 12.05 18.74 0.66
N ARG A 31 12.79 17.65 0.92
CA ARG A 31 13.81 17.08 0.01
C ARG A 31 13.33 15.85 -0.75
N PHE A 32 12.44 15.04 -0.16
CA PHE A 32 12.01 13.78 -0.76
C PHE A 32 11.40 13.94 -2.14
N GLU A 33 11.67 12.96 -2.99
CA GLU A 33 11.17 12.89 -4.35
C GLU A 33 9.63 12.92 -4.41
N ALA A 34 9.11 13.58 -5.45
CA ALA A 34 7.68 13.83 -5.64
C ALA A 34 6.84 12.54 -5.73
N LYS A 35 7.40 11.46 -6.26
CA LYS A 35 6.71 10.18 -6.47
C LYS A 35 7.15 9.07 -5.51
N SER A 36 7.70 9.45 -4.37
CA SER A 36 7.90 8.59 -3.21
C SER A 36 6.74 8.78 -2.25
N TYR A 37 6.01 7.71 -1.89
CA TYR A 37 4.73 7.81 -1.18
C TYR A 37 4.68 7.07 0.15
N GLY A 38 5.39 5.95 0.29
CA GLY A 38 5.35 5.13 1.49
C GLY A 38 5.93 5.84 2.71
N PHE A 39 5.27 5.69 3.87
CA PHE A 39 5.70 6.24 5.16
C PHE A 39 5.84 7.77 5.21
N ARG A 40 5.19 8.48 4.32
CA ARG A 40 5.23 9.94 4.25
C ARG A 40 3.89 10.55 4.65
N PRO A 41 3.87 11.68 5.38
CA PRO A 41 2.64 12.32 5.80
C PRO A 41 1.81 12.81 4.61
N GLY A 42 0.49 12.62 4.69
CA GLY A 42 -0.44 13.05 3.65
C GLY A 42 -0.39 12.30 2.32
N ARG A 43 0.47 11.28 2.19
CA ARG A 43 0.64 10.44 1.00
C ARG A 43 0.20 9.00 1.26
N GLY A 44 -0.28 8.31 0.24
CA GLY A 44 -0.77 6.95 0.37
C GLY A 44 -0.54 6.09 -0.87
N CYS A 45 -0.87 4.81 -0.75
CA CYS A 45 -0.74 3.85 -1.84
C CYS A 45 -1.58 4.25 -3.08
N HIS A 46 -2.72 4.89 -2.87
CA HIS A 46 -3.57 5.37 -3.97
C HIS A 46 -2.90 6.49 -4.78
N ASP A 47 -2.05 7.32 -4.14
CA ASP A 47 -1.25 8.33 -4.86
C ASP A 47 -0.24 7.65 -5.80
N ALA A 48 0.41 6.57 -5.34
CA ALA A 48 1.33 5.77 -6.16
C ALA A 48 0.62 5.12 -7.36
N ILE A 49 -0.56 4.54 -7.14
CA ILE A 49 -1.39 3.93 -8.19
C ILE A 49 -1.87 4.97 -9.20
N GLU A 50 -2.30 6.16 -8.75
CA GLU A 50 -2.71 7.23 -9.65
C GLU A 50 -1.51 7.80 -10.43
N ALA A 51 -0.30 7.86 -9.86
CA ALA A 51 0.92 8.25 -10.58
C ALA A 51 1.25 7.29 -11.73
N ILE A 52 1.07 5.98 -11.52
CA ILE A 52 1.22 4.97 -12.57
C ILE A 52 0.13 5.16 -13.63
N TYR A 53 -1.12 5.35 -13.19
CA TYR A 53 -2.25 5.57 -14.11
C TYR A 53 -2.00 6.79 -15.00
N GLU A 54 -1.66 7.94 -14.41
CA GLU A 54 -1.39 9.18 -15.14
C GLU A 54 -0.24 9.04 -16.14
N THR A 55 0.77 8.23 -15.82
CA THR A 55 1.90 7.99 -16.72
C THR A 55 1.55 7.10 -17.93
N CYS A 56 0.67 6.11 -17.74
CA CYS A 56 0.41 5.06 -18.73
C CYS A 56 -0.98 5.13 -19.39
N LYS A 57 -1.89 6.04 -18.97
CA LYS A 57 -3.30 6.08 -19.43
C LYS A 57 -3.47 6.54 -20.87
N SER A 58 -2.59 7.43 -21.38
CA SER A 58 -2.71 7.99 -22.72
C SER A 58 -2.63 6.91 -23.79
N LYS A 59 -3.40 7.07 -24.87
CA LYS A 59 -3.26 6.23 -26.07
C LYS A 59 -1.84 6.29 -26.65
N THR A 60 -1.19 7.44 -26.51
CA THR A 60 0.19 7.73 -26.96
C THR A 60 1.21 7.62 -25.82
N ALA A 61 0.90 6.91 -24.73
CA ALA A 61 1.86 6.71 -23.66
C ALA A 61 3.10 5.98 -24.17
N ALA A 62 4.27 6.56 -23.92
CA ALA A 62 5.54 6.04 -24.42
C ALA A 62 6.29 5.14 -23.42
N ARG A 63 5.98 5.27 -22.11
CA ARG A 63 6.63 4.50 -21.02
C ARG A 63 5.83 3.23 -20.74
N LEU A 64 6.08 2.18 -21.50
CA LEU A 64 5.33 0.93 -21.43
C LEU A 64 6.16 -0.27 -20.97
N TRP A 65 7.46 -0.09 -20.74
CA TRP A 65 8.33 -1.07 -20.10
C TRP A 65 8.48 -0.75 -18.63
N VAL A 66 8.35 -1.75 -17.80
CA VAL A 66 8.26 -1.61 -16.35
C VAL A 66 9.33 -2.47 -15.68
N LEU A 67 10.22 -1.83 -14.95
CA LEU A 67 11.00 -2.50 -13.93
C LEU A 67 10.14 -2.53 -12.66
N ASP A 68 9.60 -3.70 -12.34
CA ASP A 68 8.85 -4.02 -11.11
C ASP A 68 9.84 -4.67 -10.14
N ALA A 69 10.15 -3.99 -9.04
CA ALA A 69 11.23 -4.39 -8.16
C ALA A 69 10.87 -4.26 -6.68
N ASP A 70 11.34 -5.23 -5.90
CA ASP A 70 11.22 -5.32 -4.45
C ASP A 70 12.63 -5.36 -3.84
N LEU A 71 12.86 -4.68 -2.73
CA LEU A 71 14.14 -4.70 -2.04
C LEU A 71 14.24 -5.90 -1.09
N ALA A 72 15.39 -6.57 -1.10
CA ALA A 72 15.64 -7.70 -0.21
C ALA A 72 15.91 -7.21 1.21
N ALA A 73 14.96 -7.48 2.15
CA ALA A 73 15.13 -7.20 3.57
C ALA A 73 15.62 -5.77 3.86
N ALA A 74 15.02 -4.76 3.20
CA ALA A 74 15.51 -3.38 3.22
C ALA A 74 15.74 -2.83 4.63
N PHE A 75 14.82 -3.07 5.57
CA PHE A 75 14.98 -2.64 6.96
C PHE A 75 16.14 -3.32 7.70
N ASP A 76 16.51 -4.53 7.29
CA ASP A 76 17.49 -5.37 8.00
C ASP A 76 18.92 -5.18 7.48
N ARG A 77 19.11 -4.40 6.39
CA ARG A 77 20.37 -4.33 5.66
C ARG A 77 20.87 -2.92 5.35
N ILE A 78 20.16 -1.87 5.78
CA ILE A 78 20.63 -0.49 5.57
C ILE A 78 21.99 -0.32 6.22
N ASP A 79 22.97 0.11 5.44
CA ASP A 79 24.29 0.47 5.95
C ASP A 79 24.21 1.70 6.86
N HIS A 80 24.71 1.56 8.09
CA HIS A 80 24.58 2.59 9.12
C HIS A 80 25.41 3.84 8.78
N GLU A 81 26.62 3.68 8.24
CA GLU A 81 27.50 4.83 7.97
C GLU A 81 26.94 5.68 6.82
N THR A 82 26.51 5.05 5.73
CA THR A 82 25.85 5.74 4.61
C THR A 82 24.58 6.47 5.06
N LEU A 83 23.78 5.84 5.94
CA LEU A 83 22.60 6.48 6.52
C LEU A 83 22.98 7.68 7.39
N MET A 84 24.01 7.56 8.21
CA MET A 84 24.48 8.64 9.08
C MET A 84 25.10 9.80 8.29
N GLU A 85 25.76 9.51 7.17
CA GLU A 85 26.22 10.54 6.21
C GLU A 85 25.04 11.32 5.62
N ALA A 86 23.99 10.60 5.19
CA ALA A 86 22.78 11.23 4.65
C ALA A 86 22.06 12.13 5.68
N ILE A 87 21.98 11.72 6.95
CA ILE A 87 21.39 12.53 8.04
C ILE A 87 22.23 13.79 8.29
N GLY A 88 23.55 13.75 8.06
CA GLY A 88 24.44 14.91 8.15
C GLY A 88 24.59 15.45 9.59
N LEU A 89 24.48 16.77 9.75
CA LEU A 89 24.71 17.49 11.02
C LEU A 89 23.46 17.62 11.89
N PHE A 90 22.47 16.75 11.71
CA PHE A 90 21.26 16.78 12.52
C PHE A 90 21.57 16.65 14.04
N PRO A 91 21.04 17.51 14.93
CA PRO A 91 21.44 17.56 16.34
C PRO A 91 21.31 16.24 17.11
N ALA A 92 20.29 15.42 16.79
CA ALA A 92 20.07 14.13 17.43
C ALA A 92 20.74 12.95 16.70
N ARG A 93 21.69 13.22 15.78
CA ARG A 93 22.41 12.21 14.97
C ARG A 93 22.98 11.08 15.81
N GLU A 94 23.68 11.41 16.90
CA GLU A 94 24.30 10.39 17.77
C GLU A 94 23.27 9.54 18.53
N MET A 95 22.11 10.09 18.82
CA MET A 95 20.99 9.31 19.40
C MET A 95 20.46 8.30 18.37
N VAL A 96 20.30 8.72 17.10
CA VAL A 96 19.92 7.80 16.00
C VAL A 96 20.96 6.69 15.87
N ARG A 97 22.26 7.01 15.86
CA ARG A 97 23.35 6.02 15.80
C ARG A 97 23.22 4.98 16.94
N LYS A 98 23.03 5.43 18.18
CA LYS A 98 22.86 4.53 19.32
C LYS A 98 21.65 3.60 19.16
N TRP A 99 20.54 4.07 18.61
CA TRP A 99 19.38 3.20 18.37
C TRP A 99 19.64 2.16 17.26
N LEU A 100 20.38 2.52 16.23
CA LEU A 100 20.75 1.58 15.17
C LEU A 100 21.65 0.46 15.70
N GLN A 101 22.57 0.79 16.63
CA GLN A 101 23.53 -0.12 17.23
C GLN A 101 23.02 -0.84 18.48
N ALA A 102 21.82 -0.50 18.98
CA ALA A 102 21.32 -0.99 20.26
C ALA A 102 21.14 -2.50 20.36
N GLY A 103 21.14 -3.23 19.24
CA GLY A 103 20.95 -4.66 19.20
C GLY A 103 19.50 -5.09 19.49
N VAL A 104 19.29 -6.39 19.50
CA VAL A 104 17.98 -7.02 19.74
C VAL A 104 18.13 -8.10 20.81
N PHE A 105 17.21 -8.09 21.78
CA PHE A 105 17.08 -9.17 22.75
C PHE A 105 15.98 -10.12 22.26
N GLU A 106 16.33 -11.38 22.02
CA GLU A 106 15.38 -12.43 21.65
C GLU A 106 15.22 -13.42 22.80
N ALA A 107 13.98 -13.62 23.28
CA ALA A 107 13.71 -14.56 24.35
C ALA A 107 14.17 -15.97 23.97
N GLY A 108 15.05 -16.56 24.79
CA GLY A 108 15.65 -17.88 24.54
C GLY A 108 16.94 -17.89 23.72
N ARG A 109 17.33 -16.76 23.09
CA ARG A 109 18.60 -16.61 22.34
C ARG A 109 19.54 -15.58 22.94
N GLY A 110 19.02 -14.68 23.80
CA GLY A 110 19.82 -13.64 24.43
C GLY A 110 19.92 -12.37 23.57
N PHE A 111 20.97 -11.58 23.83
CA PHE A 111 21.24 -10.32 23.16
C PHE A 111 22.10 -10.55 21.90
N ALA A 112 21.71 -9.95 20.77
CA ALA A 112 22.46 -9.90 19.54
C ALA A 112 22.72 -8.44 19.15
N PRO A 113 23.99 -8.01 18.91
CA PRO A 113 24.30 -6.69 18.41
C PRO A 113 23.73 -6.51 17.00
N THR A 114 23.44 -5.26 16.62
CA THR A 114 22.98 -4.90 15.28
C THR A 114 24.06 -4.06 14.60
N GLU A 115 24.65 -4.60 13.52
CA GLU A 115 25.73 -3.94 12.77
C GLU A 115 25.18 -3.26 11.50
N GLU A 116 24.04 -3.70 11.00
CA GLU A 116 23.33 -3.17 9.84
C GLU A 116 21.82 -3.13 10.07
N GLY A 117 21.12 -2.34 9.26
CA GLY A 117 19.66 -2.26 9.29
C GLY A 117 19.08 -1.35 10.36
N THR A 118 17.74 -1.35 10.41
CA THR A 118 16.96 -0.62 11.43
C THR A 118 15.97 -1.56 12.09
N PRO A 119 15.70 -1.44 13.40
CA PRO A 119 14.77 -2.32 14.10
C PRO A 119 13.38 -2.29 13.43
N GLN A 120 12.86 -3.46 13.01
CA GLN A 120 11.48 -3.56 12.52
C GLN A 120 10.51 -3.34 13.69
N GLY A 121 9.83 -2.18 13.68
CA GLY A 121 8.94 -1.73 14.77
C GLY A 121 9.41 -0.46 15.48
N GLY A 122 10.59 0.05 15.16
CA GLY A 122 11.05 1.37 15.56
C GLY A 122 10.17 2.48 14.97
N VAL A 123 9.86 3.50 15.77
CA VAL A 123 9.00 4.63 15.35
C VAL A 123 9.67 5.48 14.26
N ILE A 124 10.99 5.58 14.27
CA ILE A 124 11.78 6.37 13.32
C ILE A 124 12.19 5.55 12.07
N SER A 125 12.21 4.21 12.16
CA SER A 125 12.73 3.34 11.09
C SER A 125 12.11 3.58 9.71
N PRO A 126 10.79 3.86 9.56
CA PRO A 126 10.20 4.18 8.26
C PRO A 126 10.76 5.46 7.63
N LEU A 127 11.03 6.49 8.43
CA LEU A 127 11.68 7.72 7.96
C LEU A 127 13.12 7.45 7.52
N LEU A 128 13.88 6.70 8.32
CA LEU A 128 15.27 6.34 8.01
C LEU A 128 15.38 5.53 6.71
N LEU A 129 14.44 4.62 6.44
CA LEU A 129 14.38 3.93 5.14
C LEU A 129 14.17 4.92 4.00
N ASN A 130 13.29 5.89 4.14
CA ASN A 130 13.10 6.92 3.12
C ASN A 130 14.34 7.79 2.91
N VAL A 131 15.07 8.11 3.99
CA VAL A 131 16.37 8.83 3.93
C VAL A 131 17.41 8.00 3.17
N ALA A 132 17.58 6.71 3.51
CA ALA A 132 18.52 5.81 2.85
C ALA A 132 18.23 5.64 1.35
N LEU A 133 16.96 5.70 0.94
CA LEU A 133 16.52 5.54 -0.44
C LEU A 133 16.37 6.89 -1.20
N HIS A 134 16.63 8.02 -0.54
CA HIS A 134 16.61 9.32 -1.21
C HIS A 134 17.71 9.42 -2.26
N GLY A 135 17.39 9.98 -3.42
CA GLY A 135 18.29 10.03 -4.59
C GLY A 135 18.07 8.91 -5.61
N LEU A 136 17.23 7.90 -5.28
CA LEU A 136 16.94 6.78 -6.17
C LEU A 136 16.37 7.23 -7.53
N GLU A 137 15.48 8.23 -7.55
CA GLU A 137 14.96 8.80 -8.80
C GLU A 137 16.06 9.39 -9.68
N THR A 138 17.03 10.11 -9.09
CA THR A 138 18.15 10.71 -9.80
C THR A 138 19.05 9.64 -10.42
N VAL A 139 19.36 8.59 -9.67
CA VAL A 139 20.19 7.45 -10.16
C VAL A 139 19.47 6.68 -11.27
N ALA A 140 18.15 6.53 -11.18
CA ALA A 140 17.35 5.96 -12.26
C ALA A 140 17.34 6.84 -13.52
N GLY A 141 17.78 8.09 -13.44
CA GLY A 141 17.79 9.07 -14.53
C GLY A 141 16.43 9.80 -14.69
N ALA A 142 15.59 9.77 -13.66
CA ALA A 142 14.36 10.55 -13.66
C ALA A 142 14.68 12.05 -13.55
N ARG A 143 14.07 12.84 -14.44
CA ARG A 143 14.27 14.29 -14.50
C ARG A 143 12.93 14.99 -14.59
N TYR A 144 12.81 16.12 -13.87
CA TYR A 144 11.61 16.92 -13.83
C TYR A 144 11.89 18.35 -14.34
N ARG A 145 10.90 18.96 -14.98
CA ARG A 145 10.96 20.38 -15.34
C ARG A 145 10.80 21.20 -14.06
N THR A 146 11.73 22.11 -13.82
CA THR A 146 11.76 22.94 -12.61
C THR A 146 11.04 24.28 -12.81
N THR A 147 10.87 24.72 -14.07
CA THR A 147 10.32 26.05 -14.39
C THR A 147 9.23 25.98 -15.47
N GLY A 148 8.46 27.06 -15.58
CA GLY A 148 7.44 27.27 -16.59
C GLY A 148 6.12 26.49 -16.32
N PRO A 149 5.15 26.55 -17.26
CA PRO A 149 3.80 25.97 -17.09
C PRO A 149 3.79 24.45 -16.93
N LYS A 150 4.91 23.79 -17.23
CA LYS A 150 5.08 22.34 -17.10
C LYS A 150 5.99 21.95 -15.92
N ALA A 151 6.26 22.86 -14.98
CA ALA A 151 7.01 22.54 -13.77
C ALA A 151 6.42 21.34 -13.03
N GLY A 152 7.28 20.45 -12.52
CA GLY A 152 6.88 19.20 -11.87
C GLY A 152 6.55 18.04 -12.83
N ARG A 153 6.48 18.28 -14.14
CA ARG A 153 6.32 17.20 -15.13
C ARG A 153 7.66 16.58 -15.49
N SER A 154 7.69 15.25 -15.65
CA SER A 154 8.88 14.53 -16.13
C SER A 154 9.24 14.96 -17.55
N TYR A 155 10.54 15.01 -17.84
CA TYR A 155 11.01 15.18 -19.24
C TYR A 155 10.52 14.01 -20.10
N PRO A 156 10.25 14.23 -21.40
CA PRO A 156 9.70 13.20 -22.27
C PRO A 156 10.55 11.95 -22.37
N ASP A 157 11.87 12.08 -22.36
CA ASP A 157 12.89 11.04 -22.53
C ASP A 157 13.31 10.35 -21.23
N SER A 158 12.93 10.91 -20.06
CA SER A 158 13.31 10.35 -18.77
C SER A 158 12.39 9.22 -18.33
N PRO A 159 12.87 8.21 -17.57
CA PRO A 159 12.00 7.26 -16.90
C PRO A 159 11.18 7.96 -15.82
N VAL A 160 10.14 7.27 -15.32
CA VAL A 160 9.35 7.71 -14.18
C VAL A 160 9.45 6.66 -13.09
N VAL A 161 9.94 7.06 -11.93
CA VAL A 161 10.00 6.20 -10.74
C VAL A 161 8.77 6.45 -9.88
N VAL A 162 8.14 5.38 -9.40
CA VAL A 162 7.08 5.42 -8.41
C VAL A 162 7.48 4.47 -7.29
N ARG A 163 7.67 5.01 -6.08
CA ARG A 163 8.13 4.24 -4.92
C ARG A 163 7.12 4.29 -3.78
N TYR A 164 6.91 3.16 -3.15
CA TYR A 164 6.14 3.04 -1.93
C TYR A 164 6.93 2.20 -0.91
N ALA A 165 7.61 2.86 0.01
CA ALA A 165 8.57 2.22 0.93
C ALA A 165 9.68 1.48 0.16
N ASP A 166 9.77 0.16 0.33
CA ASP A 166 10.68 -0.77 -0.33
C ASP A 166 10.18 -1.30 -1.69
N ASP A 167 8.90 -1.16 -1.99
CA ASP A 167 8.32 -1.49 -3.30
C ASP A 167 8.58 -0.34 -4.31
N LEU A 168 9.09 -0.64 -5.49
CA LEU A 168 9.32 0.35 -6.52
C LEU A 168 8.97 -0.12 -7.92
N VAL A 169 8.49 0.81 -8.73
CA VAL A 169 8.18 0.63 -10.16
C VAL A 169 8.89 1.72 -10.95
N VAL A 170 9.66 1.35 -11.97
CA VAL A 170 10.25 2.30 -12.91
C VAL A 170 9.64 2.12 -14.30
N LEU A 171 8.96 3.16 -14.77
CA LEU A 171 8.29 3.19 -16.07
C LEU A 171 9.25 3.73 -17.13
N CYS A 172 9.64 2.90 -18.08
CA CYS A 172 10.65 3.12 -19.10
C CYS A 172 10.06 3.09 -20.52
N HIS A 173 10.74 3.70 -21.47
CA HIS A 173 10.33 3.72 -22.88
C HIS A 173 10.66 2.40 -23.59
N THR A 174 11.79 1.79 -23.26
CA THR A 174 12.28 0.57 -23.91
C THR A 174 12.73 -0.46 -22.88
N HIS A 175 12.75 -1.74 -23.27
CA HIS A 175 13.30 -2.81 -22.45
C HIS A 175 14.76 -2.52 -22.09
N ARG A 176 15.59 -2.07 -23.07
CA ARG A 176 17.00 -1.71 -22.86
C ARG A 176 17.15 -0.63 -21.79
N GLN A 177 16.29 0.40 -21.79
CA GLN A 177 16.30 1.43 -20.76
C GLN A 177 16.01 0.84 -19.38
N ALA A 178 15.04 -0.07 -19.26
CA ALA A 178 14.71 -0.73 -18.00
C ALA A 178 15.86 -1.57 -17.45
N VAL A 179 16.58 -2.30 -18.34
CA VAL A 179 17.80 -3.05 -17.96
C VAL A 179 18.88 -2.12 -17.43
N LEU A 180 19.20 -1.05 -18.16
CA LEU A 180 20.21 -0.07 -17.75
C LEU A 180 19.86 0.62 -16.41
N VAL A 181 18.58 0.91 -16.20
CA VAL A 181 18.10 1.47 -14.93
C VAL A 181 18.26 0.46 -13.81
N LYS A 182 17.91 -0.82 -14.01
CA LYS A 182 18.12 -1.89 -13.02
C LYS A 182 19.59 -1.98 -12.62
N GLU A 183 20.51 -1.99 -13.57
CA GLU A 183 21.96 -2.08 -13.33
C GLU A 183 22.51 -0.87 -12.54
N ARG A 184 22.05 0.35 -12.88
CA ARG A 184 22.46 1.58 -12.16
C ARG A 184 21.95 1.56 -10.72
N LEU A 185 20.69 1.20 -10.53
CA LEU A 185 20.08 1.10 -9.21
C LEU A 185 20.72 0.00 -8.38
N ALA A 186 21.04 -1.17 -8.96
CA ALA A 186 21.69 -2.27 -8.25
C ALA A 186 23.07 -1.84 -7.69
N ARG A 187 23.89 -1.14 -8.50
CA ARG A 187 25.18 -0.61 -8.04
C ARG A 187 25.03 0.42 -6.93
N TRP A 188 24.07 1.34 -7.07
CA TRP A 188 23.83 2.38 -6.09
C TRP A 188 23.27 1.83 -4.77
N LEU A 189 22.40 0.84 -4.83
CA LEU A 189 21.86 0.13 -3.67
C LEU A 189 22.97 -0.65 -2.95
N GLY A 190 23.86 -1.31 -3.69
CA GLY A 190 25.00 -2.05 -3.13
C GLY A 190 25.88 -1.18 -2.22
N GLY A 191 26.14 0.08 -2.60
CA GLY A 191 26.85 1.03 -1.74
C GLY A 191 26.12 1.47 -0.48
N ARG A 192 24.87 0.99 -0.27
CA ARG A 192 24.02 1.25 0.89
C ARG A 192 23.65 0.00 1.68
N GLY A 193 24.33 -1.12 1.42
CA GLY A 193 24.02 -2.42 1.99
C GLY A 193 22.75 -3.07 1.43
N LEU A 194 22.11 -2.43 0.44
CA LEU A 194 20.79 -2.84 -0.09
C LEU A 194 20.96 -3.61 -1.42
N SER A 195 20.01 -4.47 -1.71
CA SER A 195 19.95 -5.21 -2.96
C SER A 195 18.52 -5.47 -3.41
N PHE A 196 18.33 -5.74 -4.69
CA PHE A 196 17.06 -6.25 -5.20
C PHE A 196 16.78 -7.67 -4.72
N ASN A 197 15.52 -7.96 -4.50
CA ASN A 197 15.04 -9.34 -4.42
C ASN A 197 14.88 -9.87 -5.85
N GLU A 198 15.88 -10.62 -6.32
CA GLU A 198 15.92 -11.09 -7.72
C GLU A 198 14.75 -11.99 -8.09
N ASP A 199 14.20 -12.77 -7.14
CA ASP A 199 13.04 -13.64 -7.37
C ASP A 199 11.76 -12.85 -7.65
N LYS A 200 11.68 -11.60 -7.19
CA LYS A 200 10.52 -10.72 -7.34
C LYS A 200 10.76 -9.58 -8.32
N THR A 201 12.02 -9.31 -8.67
CA THR A 201 12.38 -8.21 -9.57
C THR A 201 12.31 -8.67 -11.02
N ARG A 202 11.49 -7.99 -11.81
CA ARG A 202 11.27 -8.35 -13.21
C ARG A 202 11.09 -7.13 -14.10
N ILE A 203 11.41 -7.29 -15.38
CA ILE A 203 11.12 -6.31 -16.41
C ILE A 203 9.98 -6.87 -17.27
N VAL A 204 8.87 -6.14 -17.34
CA VAL A 204 7.67 -6.56 -18.05
C VAL A 204 7.11 -5.45 -18.91
N HIS A 205 6.38 -5.79 -19.96
CA HIS A 205 5.60 -4.80 -20.73
C HIS A 205 4.22 -4.61 -20.08
N VAL A 206 3.71 -3.37 -20.06
CA VAL A 206 2.40 -3.06 -19.44
C VAL A 206 1.25 -3.86 -20.08
N ALA A 207 1.38 -4.33 -21.33
CA ALA A 207 0.39 -5.21 -21.96
C ALA A 207 0.32 -6.62 -21.34
N GLU A 208 1.41 -7.10 -20.76
CA GLU A 208 1.43 -8.36 -19.99
C GLU A 208 0.80 -8.17 -18.62
N GLY A 209 0.99 -6.97 -18.04
CA GLY A 209 0.49 -6.58 -16.74
C GLY A 209 1.44 -6.93 -15.59
N PHE A 210 1.34 -6.17 -14.52
CA PHE A 210 2.09 -6.37 -13.28
C PHE A 210 1.21 -6.05 -12.07
N ASP A 211 1.57 -6.58 -10.92
CA ASP A 211 0.88 -6.34 -9.66
C ASP A 211 1.71 -5.39 -8.78
N PHE A 212 1.12 -4.28 -8.35
CA PHE A 212 1.76 -3.31 -7.45
C PHE A 212 0.80 -2.91 -6.34
N LEU A 213 1.22 -2.99 -5.09
CA LEU A 213 0.43 -2.65 -3.88
C LEU A 213 -0.96 -3.32 -3.84
N GLY A 214 -1.06 -4.55 -4.35
CA GLY A 214 -2.31 -5.30 -4.40
C GLY A 214 -3.23 -4.93 -5.57
N PHE A 215 -2.80 -4.08 -6.48
CA PHE A 215 -3.49 -3.74 -7.72
C PHE A 215 -2.80 -4.39 -8.91
N ASN A 216 -3.59 -4.88 -9.87
CA ASN A 216 -3.10 -5.32 -11.18
C ASN A 216 -3.22 -4.16 -12.16
N VAL A 217 -2.09 -3.77 -12.74
CA VAL A 217 -1.97 -2.74 -13.77
C VAL A 217 -1.75 -3.41 -15.11
N ARG A 218 -2.66 -3.25 -16.06
CA ARG A 218 -2.54 -3.87 -17.38
C ARG A 218 -3.15 -3.03 -18.46
N ARG A 219 -2.48 -3.01 -19.63
CA ARG A 219 -2.99 -2.35 -20.83
C ARG A 219 -3.64 -3.36 -21.77
N TYR A 220 -4.84 -3.06 -22.22
CA TYR A 220 -5.61 -3.82 -23.18
C TYR A 220 -5.82 -2.93 -24.43
N GLY A 221 -5.03 -3.16 -25.46
CA GLY A 221 -5.00 -2.29 -26.63
C GLY A 221 -4.65 -0.84 -26.24
N SER A 222 -5.58 0.09 -26.42
CA SER A 222 -5.40 1.50 -26.08
C SER A 222 -5.82 1.89 -24.66
N LYS A 223 -6.44 0.98 -23.89
CA LYS A 223 -6.97 1.27 -22.55
C LYS A 223 -6.09 0.68 -21.46
N LEU A 224 -5.67 1.51 -20.52
CA LEU A 224 -5.07 1.06 -19.26
C LEU A 224 -6.19 0.75 -18.26
N LEU A 225 -6.17 -0.45 -17.68
CA LEU A 225 -7.07 -0.84 -16.61
C LEU A 225 -6.26 -1.17 -15.35
N ILE A 226 -6.66 -0.58 -14.25
CA ILE A 226 -6.15 -0.92 -12.92
C ILE A 226 -7.30 -1.58 -12.16
N LYS A 227 -7.06 -2.78 -11.61
CA LYS A 227 -8.05 -3.61 -10.93
C LYS A 227 -7.46 -4.17 -9.63
N PRO A 228 -8.27 -4.67 -8.69
CA PRO A 228 -7.75 -5.52 -7.61
C PRO A 228 -6.96 -6.70 -8.20
N SER A 229 -5.78 -7.00 -7.66
CA SER A 229 -5.00 -8.14 -8.13
C SER A 229 -5.69 -9.47 -7.81
N LYS A 230 -5.42 -10.52 -8.59
CA LYS A 230 -5.98 -11.86 -8.35
C LYS A 230 -5.63 -12.36 -6.94
N ALA A 231 -4.40 -12.12 -6.50
CA ALA A 231 -3.94 -12.48 -5.16
C ALA A 231 -4.71 -11.73 -4.06
N ALA A 232 -5.02 -10.44 -4.25
CA ALA A 232 -5.81 -9.65 -3.31
C ALA A 232 -7.27 -10.15 -3.21
N VAL A 233 -7.89 -10.48 -4.36
CA VAL A 233 -9.23 -11.08 -4.40
C VAL A 233 -9.26 -12.45 -3.70
N GLN A 234 -8.24 -13.28 -3.91
CA GLN A 234 -8.15 -14.58 -3.24
C GLN A 234 -7.95 -14.43 -1.74
N ARG A 235 -7.13 -13.48 -1.29
CA ARG A 235 -6.94 -13.21 0.15
C ARG A 235 -8.23 -12.79 0.84
N ILE A 236 -9.02 -11.89 0.23
CA ILE A 236 -10.30 -11.48 0.84
C ILE A 236 -11.32 -12.62 0.86
N ARG A 237 -11.42 -13.43 -0.19
CA ARG A 237 -12.27 -14.62 -0.19
C ARG A 237 -11.90 -15.60 0.92
N SER A 238 -10.62 -15.87 1.09
CA SER A 238 -10.10 -16.75 2.16
C SER A 238 -10.39 -16.17 3.54
N ARG A 239 -10.21 -14.84 3.72
CA ARG A 239 -10.50 -14.16 4.98
C ARG A 239 -11.99 -14.24 5.35
N LEU A 240 -12.88 -13.93 4.41
CA LEU A 240 -14.33 -14.04 4.63
C LEU A 240 -14.75 -15.47 4.97
N ALA A 241 -14.22 -16.46 4.26
CA ALA A 241 -14.49 -17.87 4.54
C ALA A 241 -13.95 -18.33 5.91
N PHE A 242 -12.80 -17.81 6.33
CA PHE A 242 -12.23 -18.06 7.66
C PHE A 242 -13.12 -17.49 8.76
N GLU A 243 -13.53 -16.23 8.66
CA GLU A 243 -14.43 -15.60 9.64
C GLU A 243 -15.76 -16.34 9.73
N MET A 244 -16.35 -16.74 8.60
CA MET A 244 -17.60 -17.50 8.59
C MET A 244 -17.47 -18.87 9.26
N ARG A 245 -16.32 -19.54 9.14
CA ARG A 245 -16.08 -20.81 9.88
C ARG A 245 -15.96 -20.55 11.38
N ARG A 246 -15.27 -19.51 11.78
CA ARG A 246 -15.11 -19.12 13.19
C ARG A 246 -16.41 -18.74 13.87
N LEU A 247 -17.37 -18.23 13.08
CA LEU A 247 -18.68 -17.78 13.54
C LEU A 247 -19.76 -18.88 13.43
N ARG A 248 -19.39 -20.14 13.28
CA ARG A 248 -20.33 -21.26 13.41
C ARG A 248 -20.87 -21.29 14.84
N GLY A 249 -22.22 -21.37 14.96
CA GLY A 249 -22.90 -21.29 16.26
C GLY A 249 -23.15 -19.87 16.78
N ALA A 250 -22.59 -18.83 16.16
CA ALA A 250 -22.96 -17.46 16.48
C ALA A 250 -24.32 -17.09 15.86
N ASN A 251 -24.97 -16.02 16.36
CA ASN A 251 -26.19 -15.47 15.75
C ASN A 251 -25.89 -14.57 14.54
N ALA A 252 -26.91 -14.23 13.76
CA ALA A 252 -26.77 -13.40 12.56
C ALA A 252 -26.17 -12.02 12.86
N LYS A 253 -26.56 -11.39 13.97
CA LYS A 253 -26.04 -10.08 14.41
C LYS A 253 -24.52 -10.11 14.59
N ALA A 254 -23.97 -11.16 15.21
CA ALA A 254 -22.53 -11.33 15.39
C ALA A 254 -21.79 -11.53 14.06
N VAL A 255 -22.37 -12.31 13.12
CA VAL A 255 -21.84 -12.46 11.76
C VAL A 255 -21.75 -11.12 11.06
N ILE A 256 -22.82 -10.33 11.11
CA ILE A 256 -22.90 -9.00 10.48
C ILE A 256 -21.87 -8.05 11.08
N ALA A 257 -21.78 -8.02 12.42
CA ALA A 257 -20.82 -7.17 13.13
C ALA A 257 -19.36 -7.50 12.76
N ALA A 258 -19.02 -8.78 12.59
CA ALA A 258 -17.67 -9.20 12.23
C ALA A 258 -17.31 -8.94 10.77
N LEU A 259 -18.24 -9.14 9.83
CA LEU A 259 -17.95 -9.04 8.40
C LEU A 259 -18.03 -7.62 7.85
N ASN A 260 -18.92 -6.77 8.36
CA ASN A 260 -19.10 -5.41 7.86
C ASN A 260 -17.83 -4.56 7.86
N PRO A 261 -16.99 -4.55 8.90
CA PRO A 261 -15.70 -3.84 8.87
C PRO A 261 -14.76 -4.36 7.78
N VAL A 262 -14.72 -5.67 7.57
CA VAL A 262 -13.88 -6.32 6.55
C VAL A 262 -14.34 -5.91 5.14
N ILE A 263 -15.65 -5.97 4.88
CA ILE A 263 -16.25 -5.60 3.59
C ILE A 263 -16.01 -4.12 3.31
N ARG A 264 -16.34 -3.25 4.27
CA ARG A 264 -16.16 -1.79 4.12
C ARG A 264 -14.69 -1.40 3.89
N GLY A 265 -13.78 -1.94 4.68
CA GLY A 265 -12.35 -1.64 4.58
C GLY A 265 -11.78 -2.06 3.22
N TRP A 266 -12.11 -3.28 2.76
CA TRP A 266 -11.64 -3.76 1.46
C TRP A 266 -12.27 -2.99 0.29
N ALA A 267 -13.56 -2.71 0.34
CA ALA A 267 -14.25 -1.94 -0.69
C ALA A 267 -13.71 -0.49 -0.76
N ALA A 268 -13.46 0.16 0.37
CA ALA A 268 -12.87 1.50 0.43
C ALA A 268 -11.46 1.54 -0.19
N TYR A 269 -10.65 0.51 0.04
CA TYR A 269 -9.31 0.41 -0.53
C TYR A 269 -9.33 0.28 -2.07
N TYR A 270 -10.27 -0.47 -2.63
CA TYR A 270 -10.34 -0.73 -4.06
C TYR A 270 -11.34 0.15 -4.84
N ARG A 271 -12.09 1.01 -4.16
CA ARG A 271 -13.04 1.93 -4.83
C ARG A 271 -12.42 2.89 -5.85
N PRO A 272 -11.12 3.27 -5.78
CA PRO A 272 -10.57 4.20 -6.76
C PRO A 272 -10.28 3.61 -8.15
N VAL A 273 -10.37 2.29 -8.30
CA VAL A 273 -9.99 1.58 -9.52
C VAL A 273 -11.19 0.84 -10.15
N VAL A 274 -10.95 0.12 -11.24
CA VAL A 274 -11.99 -0.66 -11.95
C VAL A 274 -12.32 -1.92 -11.14
N SER A 275 -13.21 -1.82 -10.18
CA SER A 275 -13.52 -2.89 -9.21
C SER A 275 -14.98 -3.36 -9.21
N SER A 276 -15.91 -2.72 -9.95
CA SER A 276 -17.35 -3.03 -9.93
C SER A 276 -17.65 -4.51 -10.12
N LYS A 277 -17.07 -5.14 -11.16
CA LYS A 277 -17.26 -6.57 -11.41
C LYS A 277 -16.71 -7.46 -10.29
N VAL A 278 -15.57 -7.07 -9.71
CA VAL A 278 -14.98 -7.79 -8.57
C VAL A 278 -15.88 -7.67 -7.35
N PHE A 279 -16.51 -6.51 -7.13
CA PHE A 279 -17.46 -6.28 -6.04
C PHE A 279 -18.70 -7.18 -6.19
N GLU A 280 -19.27 -7.28 -7.39
CA GLU A 280 -20.39 -8.20 -7.68
C GLU A 280 -20.02 -9.67 -7.43
N ASP A 281 -18.83 -10.08 -7.89
CA ASP A 281 -18.34 -11.45 -7.70
C ASP A 281 -18.08 -11.76 -6.20
N LEU A 282 -17.64 -10.77 -5.42
CA LEU A 282 -17.48 -10.89 -3.97
C LEU A 282 -18.82 -10.91 -3.24
N ASP A 283 -19.82 -10.14 -3.65
CA ASP A 283 -21.17 -10.20 -3.09
C ASP A 283 -21.78 -11.59 -3.30
N THR A 284 -21.61 -12.17 -4.48
CA THR A 284 -22.02 -13.54 -4.76
C THR A 284 -21.30 -14.55 -3.86
N HIS A 285 -20.00 -14.34 -3.62
CA HIS A 285 -19.22 -15.20 -2.71
C HIS A 285 -19.72 -15.09 -1.27
N VAL A 286 -19.97 -13.88 -0.78
CA VAL A 286 -20.52 -13.63 0.57
C VAL A 286 -21.90 -14.28 0.71
N TRP A 287 -22.76 -14.14 -0.29
CA TRP A 287 -24.07 -14.78 -0.29
C TRP A 287 -23.96 -16.30 -0.13
N ARG A 288 -23.07 -16.95 -0.87
CA ARG A 288 -22.82 -18.40 -0.74
C ARG A 288 -22.33 -18.79 0.65
N LEU A 289 -21.45 -17.99 1.24
CA LEU A 289 -20.92 -18.23 2.58
C LEU A 289 -22.01 -18.08 3.66
N THR A 290 -22.80 -17.02 3.60
CA THR A 290 -23.89 -16.78 4.58
C THR A 290 -25.02 -17.80 4.43
N TYR A 291 -25.35 -18.21 3.21
CA TYR A 291 -26.32 -19.28 2.97
C TYR A 291 -25.82 -20.62 3.55
N LYS A 292 -24.57 -20.98 3.33
CA LYS A 292 -23.96 -22.18 3.92
C LYS A 292 -23.95 -22.12 5.45
N TRP A 293 -23.70 -20.96 6.03
CA TRP A 293 -23.75 -20.76 7.46
C TRP A 293 -25.19 -20.94 7.98
N ALA A 294 -26.19 -20.35 7.33
CA ALA A 294 -27.60 -20.47 7.72
C ALA A 294 -28.12 -21.92 7.63
N THR A 295 -27.76 -22.66 6.57
CA THR A 295 -28.11 -24.09 6.44
C THR A 295 -27.39 -24.95 7.49
N HIS A 296 -26.17 -24.63 7.85
CA HIS A 296 -25.46 -25.34 8.92
C HIS A 296 -26.08 -25.07 10.30
N SER A 297 -26.53 -23.83 10.55
CA SER A 297 -27.19 -23.47 11.82
C SER A 297 -28.59 -24.06 11.96
N HIS A 298 -29.23 -24.42 10.85
CA HIS A 298 -30.60 -24.93 10.79
C HIS A 298 -30.70 -26.15 9.86
N GLN A 299 -30.03 -27.23 10.25
CA GLN A 299 -29.88 -28.45 9.43
C GLN A 299 -31.21 -29.08 8.98
N ASN A 300 -32.26 -28.99 9.82
CA ASN A 300 -33.55 -29.59 9.54
C ASN A 300 -34.56 -28.59 8.93
N LYS A 301 -34.14 -27.39 8.49
CA LYS A 301 -35.04 -26.39 7.92
C LYS A 301 -34.89 -26.28 6.41
N PRO A 302 -35.98 -26.25 5.64
CA PRO A 302 -35.93 -26.09 4.20
C PRO A 302 -35.51 -24.68 3.78
N LYS A 303 -35.12 -24.54 2.51
CA LYS A 303 -34.75 -23.24 1.91
C LYS A 303 -35.84 -22.18 2.05
N SER A 304 -37.10 -22.57 1.92
CA SER A 304 -38.31 -21.72 2.11
C SER A 304 -38.43 -21.11 3.50
N TRP A 305 -37.86 -21.74 4.53
CA TRP A 305 -37.76 -21.20 5.87
C TRP A 305 -36.52 -20.33 6.08
N ILE A 306 -35.36 -20.75 5.54
CA ILE A 306 -34.07 -20.04 5.71
C ILE A 306 -34.07 -18.68 5.02
N ILE A 307 -34.56 -18.62 3.78
CA ILE A 307 -34.53 -17.40 2.99
C ILE A 307 -35.29 -16.25 3.63
N PRO A 308 -36.59 -16.36 3.98
CA PRO A 308 -37.29 -15.26 4.60
C PRO A 308 -36.75 -14.85 5.96
N ARG A 309 -36.06 -15.76 6.69
CA ARG A 309 -35.49 -15.46 8.00
C ARG A 309 -34.22 -14.62 7.94
N TYR A 310 -33.37 -14.85 6.92
CA TYR A 310 -32.05 -14.24 6.86
C TYR A 310 -31.83 -13.31 5.67
N TYR A 311 -32.74 -13.31 4.70
CA TYR A 311 -32.58 -12.51 3.49
C TYR A 311 -33.82 -11.68 3.23
N GLY A 312 -33.58 -10.38 2.92
CA GLY A 312 -34.66 -9.44 2.66
C GLY A 312 -34.14 -8.08 2.21
N GLN A 313 -35.08 -7.13 2.12
CA GLN A 313 -34.76 -5.72 1.88
C GLN A 313 -34.57 -5.01 3.23
N PHE A 314 -33.34 -5.05 3.75
CA PHE A 314 -33.00 -4.38 5.02
C PHE A 314 -32.64 -2.90 4.84
N ASN A 315 -32.06 -2.54 3.71
CA ASN A 315 -31.73 -1.14 3.43
C ASN A 315 -32.90 -0.45 2.70
N LYS A 316 -33.55 0.47 3.38
CA LYS A 316 -34.73 1.20 2.86
C LYS A 316 -34.41 2.09 1.63
N PHE A 317 -33.15 2.46 1.43
CA PHE A 317 -32.74 3.30 0.30
C PHE A 317 -32.33 2.50 -0.93
N ARG A 318 -32.42 1.15 -0.89
CA ARG A 318 -32.01 0.27 -1.99
C ARG A 318 -33.02 -0.85 -2.21
N ASN A 319 -33.22 -1.23 -3.46
CA ASN A 319 -34.16 -2.30 -3.86
C ASN A 319 -33.54 -3.71 -3.81
N ASP A 320 -32.42 -3.90 -3.11
CA ASP A 320 -31.76 -5.19 -2.98
C ASP A 320 -32.52 -6.10 -2.02
N ARG A 321 -33.13 -7.19 -2.54
CA ARG A 321 -33.95 -8.14 -1.78
C ARG A 321 -33.17 -9.34 -1.23
N TRP A 322 -31.90 -9.48 -1.60
CA TRP A 322 -31.03 -10.61 -1.19
C TRP A 322 -29.93 -10.18 -0.23
N VAL A 323 -30.26 -9.26 0.66
CA VAL A 323 -29.32 -8.79 1.69
C VAL A 323 -29.44 -9.71 2.89
N PHE A 324 -28.32 -10.25 3.37
CA PHE A 324 -28.29 -11.02 4.62
C PHE A 324 -28.47 -10.07 5.80
N GLY A 325 -29.40 -10.40 6.68
CA GLY A 325 -29.73 -9.55 7.82
C GLY A 325 -30.29 -10.34 9.00
N ASP A 326 -30.50 -9.62 10.07
CA ASP A 326 -31.10 -10.09 11.30
C ASP A 326 -32.40 -9.33 11.54
N LEU A 327 -33.54 -10.02 11.47
CA LEU A 327 -34.86 -9.41 11.56
C LEU A 327 -35.14 -8.81 12.95
N GLU A 328 -34.54 -9.37 14.00
CA GLU A 328 -34.78 -8.92 15.38
C GLU A 328 -34.10 -7.57 15.65
N SER A 329 -32.85 -7.43 15.23
CA SER A 329 -32.05 -6.21 15.44
C SER A 329 -32.14 -5.22 14.29
N GLY A 330 -32.63 -5.62 13.11
CA GLY A 330 -32.60 -4.83 11.89
C GLY A 330 -31.18 -4.68 11.29
N ALA A 331 -30.18 -5.34 11.87
CA ALA A 331 -28.80 -5.30 11.36
C ALA A 331 -28.69 -6.07 10.03
N TYR A 332 -27.82 -5.59 9.13
CA TYR A 332 -27.60 -6.25 7.83
C TYR A 332 -26.18 -6.14 7.33
N LEU A 333 -25.79 -7.08 6.47
CA LEU A 333 -24.51 -7.05 5.77
C LEU A 333 -24.54 -6.01 4.65
N VAL A 334 -23.53 -5.14 4.64
CA VAL A 334 -23.30 -4.25 3.50
C VAL A 334 -22.80 -5.05 2.31
N MET A 335 -23.20 -4.63 1.11
CA MET A 335 -22.70 -5.24 -0.13
C MET A 335 -21.51 -4.45 -0.66
N PHE A 336 -20.52 -5.15 -1.21
CA PHE A 336 -19.37 -4.51 -1.88
C PHE A 336 -19.80 -3.56 -2.99
N ARG A 337 -20.77 -3.97 -3.82
CA ARG A 337 -21.28 -3.19 -4.94
C ARG A 337 -22.00 -1.89 -4.54
N TRP A 338 -22.35 -1.72 -3.26
CA TRP A 338 -22.90 -0.46 -2.77
C TRP A 338 -21.84 0.63 -2.63
N THR A 339 -20.56 0.25 -2.69
CA THR A 339 -19.46 1.22 -2.66
C THR A 339 -19.33 1.91 -4.00
N GLU A 340 -19.52 3.21 -4.02
CA GLU A 340 -19.35 4.04 -5.21
C GLU A 340 -17.89 4.00 -5.68
N ILE A 341 -17.69 3.79 -6.97
CA ILE A 341 -16.37 3.89 -7.59
C ILE A 341 -16.04 5.37 -7.76
N LYS A 342 -15.00 5.81 -7.03
CA LYS A 342 -14.57 7.21 -7.05
C LYS A 342 -13.06 7.28 -7.22
N ARG A 343 -12.61 7.89 -8.33
CA ARG A 343 -11.19 8.02 -8.62
C ARG A 343 -10.47 8.81 -7.54
N HIS A 344 -9.26 8.37 -7.21
CA HIS A 344 -8.41 9.06 -6.27
C HIS A 344 -7.87 10.36 -6.88
N VAL A 345 -7.76 11.40 -6.05
CA VAL A 345 -7.09 12.64 -6.43
C VAL A 345 -5.69 12.63 -5.85
N MET A 346 -4.71 12.49 -6.72
CA MET A 346 -3.30 12.39 -6.35
C MET A 346 -2.82 13.65 -5.61
N VAL A 347 -1.90 13.47 -4.67
CA VAL A 347 -1.21 14.58 -4.00
C VAL A 347 -0.39 15.39 -5.01
N LYS A 348 -0.35 16.70 -4.84
CA LYS A 348 0.52 17.58 -5.66
C LYS A 348 1.99 17.27 -5.38
N GLY A 349 2.78 17.04 -6.39
CA GLY A 349 4.23 16.80 -6.43
C GLY A 349 4.98 16.84 -5.09
N TRP A 350 5.67 17.94 -4.81
CA TRP A 350 6.43 18.17 -3.58
C TRP A 350 5.63 18.76 -2.42
N ALA A 351 4.28 18.77 -2.49
CA ALA A 351 3.48 19.32 -1.40
C ALA A 351 3.74 18.57 -0.09
N SER A 352 4.10 19.30 0.95
CA SER A 352 4.26 18.81 2.33
C SER A 352 3.12 19.32 3.20
N PRO A 353 2.58 18.53 4.15
CA PRO A 353 1.66 19.02 5.18
C PRO A 353 2.28 20.06 6.13
N ASP A 354 3.60 20.09 6.21
CA ASP A 354 4.36 21.02 7.06
C ASP A 354 4.58 22.39 6.38
N ASP A 355 4.20 22.51 5.08
CA ASP A 355 4.25 23.78 4.37
C ASP A 355 3.05 24.67 4.76
N PRO A 356 3.25 25.80 5.46
CA PRO A 356 2.16 26.65 5.89
C PRO A 356 1.38 27.28 4.73
N PHE A 357 2.01 27.47 3.57
CA PHE A 357 1.34 28.01 2.37
C PHE A 357 0.36 26.99 1.73
N LEU A 358 0.44 25.71 2.12
CA LEU A 358 -0.44 24.65 1.64
C LEU A 358 -1.50 24.21 2.68
N ALA A 359 -1.69 24.98 3.76
CA ALA A 359 -2.63 24.64 4.83
C ALA A 359 -4.06 24.43 4.31
N GLU A 360 -4.57 25.31 3.45
CA GLU A 360 -5.90 25.21 2.84
C GLU A 360 -6.00 23.99 1.90
N TYR A 361 -4.97 23.74 1.10
CA TYR A 361 -4.90 22.56 0.24
C TYR A 361 -5.05 21.26 1.05
N TRP A 362 -4.33 21.16 2.17
CA TRP A 362 -4.38 19.99 3.03
C TRP A 362 -5.69 19.86 3.80
N ALA A 363 -6.27 20.98 4.25
CA ALA A 363 -7.61 21.00 4.86
C ALA A 363 -8.68 20.49 3.88
N HIS A 364 -8.65 20.94 2.63
CA HIS A 364 -9.56 20.48 1.59
C HIS A 364 -9.33 18.99 1.24
N ARG A 365 -8.06 18.52 1.19
CA ARG A 365 -7.72 17.13 0.92
C ARG A 365 -8.22 16.18 2.01
N ARG A 366 -8.17 16.57 3.28
CA ARG A 366 -8.67 15.77 4.42
C ARG A 366 -10.18 15.59 4.43
N ARG A 367 -10.95 16.49 3.80
CA ARG A 367 -12.42 16.41 3.70
C ARG A 367 -12.92 15.50 2.58
N ARG A 368 -12.07 15.04 1.70
CA ARG A 368 -12.41 14.16 0.56
C ARG A 368 -12.32 12.68 0.91
#